data_d3d02c8203bea212e15614efda5cab4e
#
_entry.id   d3d02c8203bea212e15614efda5cab4e
#
_cell.length_a   1.000
_cell.length_b   1.000
_cell.length_c   1.000
_cell.angle_alpha   90.00
_cell.angle_beta   90.00
_cell.angle_gamma   90.00
#
_symmetry.space_group_name_H-M   'P 1'
#
loop_
_entity.id
_entity.type
_entity.pdbx_description
1 polymer ?
#
loop_
_entity_poly.entity_id
_entity_poly.type
_entity_poly.pdbx_seq_one_letter_code
_entity_poly.pdbx_strand_id
1 'polypeptide(L)'
;MMLITKVYGDQHHHQFSYAMLAYMEELDKLEEKEATMIRVNRYPKCPLPEKCLGLGSHSDPHTLTILLQSDEVGGLQVLRPIDNQWVGIRPVPHSFVINIGDTLEAWRNGRLKSVVHRAVVNKEKSRLSAAYFLSPSSQVMIESPPQLIQPRSSNAKMYKPFTWGEFGKELLSQKRVSEKTALYRYLISPYTIQ
;
A
#
# COMPACT_ATOMS: atom_id res chain seq x y z
N MET A 1 5.43 5.55 1.38
CA MET A 1 6.25 5.94 0.19
C MET A 1 5.75 5.13 -0.98
N MET A 2 5.47 5.77 -2.10
CA MET A 2 5.07 5.10 -3.34
C MET A 2 6.25 5.18 -4.31
N LEU A 3 6.63 4.06 -4.89
CA LEU A 3 7.73 3.99 -5.83
C LEU A 3 7.18 3.74 -7.23
N ILE A 4 7.64 4.49 -8.22
CA ILE A 4 7.39 4.21 -9.63
C ILE A 4 8.64 3.53 -10.17
N THR A 5 8.53 2.26 -10.49
CA THR A 5 9.63 1.48 -11.05
C THR A 5 9.37 1.25 -12.52
N LYS A 6 10.24 1.77 -13.39
CA LYS A 6 10.28 1.38 -14.79
C LYS A 6 10.99 0.04 -14.91
N VAL A 7 10.36 -0.92 -15.56
CA VAL A 7 11.04 -2.14 -16.00
C VAL A 7 11.67 -1.85 -17.33
N TYR A 8 12.97 -1.53 -17.32
CA TYR A 8 13.78 -1.50 -18.54
C TYR A 8 14.50 -2.85 -18.67
N GLY A 9 14.50 -3.41 -19.88
CA GLY A 9 15.53 -4.36 -20.27
C GLY A 9 16.88 -3.64 -20.28
N ASP A 10 17.85 -4.20 -19.55
CA ASP A 10 19.28 -3.94 -19.49
C ASP A 10 19.85 -2.62 -18.95
N GLN A 11 20.70 -2.79 -17.95
CA GLN A 11 21.95 -2.10 -17.55
C GLN A 11 21.97 -1.08 -16.38
N HIS A 12 20.90 -0.65 -15.72
CA HIS A 12 21.05 0.29 -14.58
C HIS A 12 20.41 -0.15 -13.26
N HIS A 13 20.30 -1.45 -12.99
CA HIS A 13 19.53 -1.99 -11.88
C HIS A 13 20.28 -2.32 -10.58
N HIS A 14 21.57 -2.07 -10.43
CA HIS A 14 22.31 -2.70 -9.34
C HIS A 14 21.99 -2.20 -7.92
N GLN A 15 21.71 -0.95 -7.67
CA GLN A 15 21.47 -0.47 -6.30
C GLN A 15 20.03 -0.65 -5.80
N PHE A 16 19.05 -0.53 -6.68
CA PHE A 16 17.63 -0.73 -6.32
C PHE A 16 17.28 -2.21 -6.22
N SER A 17 17.94 -3.04 -7.01
CA SER A 17 17.79 -4.50 -7.06
C SER A 17 18.19 -5.17 -5.75
N TYR A 18 19.30 -4.80 -5.12
CA TYR A 18 19.76 -5.45 -3.88
C TYR A 18 18.87 -5.16 -2.67
N ALA A 19 18.40 -3.92 -2.50
CA ALA A 19 17.48 -3.59 -1.42
C ALA A 19 16.11 -4.26 -1.63
N MET A 20 15.67 -4.37 -2.88
CA MET A 20 14.41 -5.03 -3.24
C MET A 20 14.53 -6.56 -3.13
N LEU A 21 15.67 -7.16 -3.54
CA LEU A 21 15.93 -8.60 -3.42
C LEU A 21 16.09 -9.02 -1.96
N ALA A 22 16.88 -8.33 -1.18
CA ALA A 22 16.99 -8.58 0.27
C ALA A 22 15.64 -8.42 0.98
N TYR A 23 14.79 -7.54 0.45
CA TYR A 23 13.45 -7.31 0.93
C TYR A 23 12.48 -8.42 0.50
N MET A 24 12.61 -8.93 -0.73
CA MET A 24 11.85 -10.08 -1.23
C MET A 24 12.26 -11.37 -0.49
N GLU A 25 13.53 -11.57 -0.19
CA GLU A 25 14.01 -12.71 0.64
C GLU A 25 13.46 -12.69 2.08
N GLU A 26 13.23 -11.50 2.66
CA GLU A 26 12.52 -11.39 3.94
C GLU A 26 11.02 -11.64 3.79
N LEU A 27 10.42 -11.25 2.65
CA LEU A 27 9.02 -11.52 2.35
C LEU A 27 8.78 -13.01 2.05
N ASP A 28 9.71 -13.71 1.39
CA ASP A 28 9.62 -15.16 1.15
C ASP A 28 9.53 -15.97 2.45
N LYS A 29 10.09 -15.46 3.54
CA LYS A 29 9.95 -16.05 4.89
C LYS A 29 8.54 -15.87 5.48
N LEU A 30 7.75 -14.95 4.94
CA LEU A 30 6.37 -14.70 5.32
C LEU A 30 5.37 -15.40 4.40
N GLU A 31 5.82 -15.98 3.29
CA GLU A 31 4.97 -16.64 2.31
C GLU A 31 4.76 -18.13 2.60
N GLU A 32 3.65 -18.44 3.24
CA GLU A 32 2.88 -19.63 2.86
C GLU A 32 1.95 -19.21 1.71
N LYS A 33 1.92 -20.00 0.65
CA LYS A 33 1.45 -19.69 -0.71
C LYS A 33 -0.02 -19.24 -0.92
N GLU A 34 -0.78 -18.90 0.11
CA GLU A 34 -2.25 -18.79 0.00
C GLU A 34 -2.82 -17.36 -0.02
N ALA A 35 -2.00 -16.33 0.12
CA ALA A 35 -2.54 -14.99 0.40
C ALA A 35 -2.30 -13.93 -0.70
N THR A 36 -1.89 -14.32 -1.90
CA THR A 36 -1.73 -13.39 -3.02
C THR A 36 -3.01 -13.25 -3.85
N MET A 37 -3.34 -12.03 -4.26
CA MET A 37 -4.55 -11.75 -5.03
C MET A 37 -4.24 -10.77 -6.17
N ILE A 38 -4.82 -11.05 -7.35
CA ILE A 38 -4.85 -10.09 -8.45
C ILE A 38 -6.26 -9.50 -8.55
N ARG A 39 -6.33 -8.18 -8.60
CA ARG A 39 -7.58 -7.45 -8.82
C ARG A 39 -7.48 -6.60 -10.07
N VAL A 40 -8.37 -6.83 -11.03
CA VAL A 40 -8.49 -6.00 -12.21
C VAL A 40 -9.66 -5.04 -12.03
N ASN A 41 -9.39 -3.74 -12.18
CA ASN A 41 -10.38 -2.69 -12.03
C ASN A 41 -10.57 -1.97 -13.36
N ARG A 42 -11.81 -1.86 -13.81
CA ARG A 42 -12.21 -1.02 -14.93
C ARG A 42 -13.03 0.15 -14.43
N TYR A 43 -12.58 1.35 -14.71
CA TYR A 43 -13.26 2.60 -14.40
C TYR A 43 -13.82 3.16 -15.72
N PRO A 44 -15.13 3.09 -15.95
CA PRO A 44 -15.73 3.63 -17.16
C PRO A 44 -15.60 5.14 -17.20
N LYS A 45 -15.75 5.74 -18.40
CA LYS A 45 -15.92 7.18 -18.50
C LYS A 45 -17.17 7.64 -17.74
N CYS A 46 -17.03 8.79 -17.08
CA CYS A 46 -18.08 9.38 -16.28
C CYS A 46 -18.36 10.81 -16.76
N PRO A 47 -19.59 11.17 -17.11
CA PRO A 47 -19.92 12.52 -17.59
C PRO A 47 -19.73 13.60 -16.52
N LEU A 48 -19.78 13.23 -15.23
CA LEU A 48 -19.65 14.13 -14.08
C LEU A 48 -18.54 13.63 -13.12
N PRO A 49 -17.27 13.62 -13.55
CA PRO A 49 -16.17 13.01 -12.79
C PRO A 49 -15.90 13.72 -11.45
N GLU A 50 -16.29 14.98 -11.33
CA GLU A 50 -16.17 15.75 -10.08
C GLU A 50 -17.16 15.30 -8.99
N LYS A 51 -18.20 14.56 -9.34
CA LYS A 51 -19.25 14.09 -8.42
C LYS A 51 -19.07 12.65 -7.96
N CYS A 52 -18.10 11.92 -8.51
CA CYS A 52 -17.90 10.51 -8.15
C CYS A 52 -16.44 10.09 -8.16
N LEU A 53 -16.15 9.07 -7.39
CA LEU A 53 -14.84 8.41 -7.37
C LEU A 53 -14.95 7.03 -8.04
N GLY A 54 -13.91 6.63 -8.72
CA GLY A 54 -13.79 5.26 -9.22
C GLY A 54 -13.53 4.27 -8.06
N LEU A 55 -12.69 4.70 -7.10
CA LEU A 55 -12.46 3.98 -5.86
C LEU A 55 -12.24 5.01 -4.74
N GLY A 56 -12.94 4.84 -3.63
CA GLY A 56 -12.84 5.72 -2.47
C GLY A 56 -11.44 5.73 -1.85
N SER A 57 -11.18 6.72 -1.00
CA SER A 57 -9.90 6.84 -0.29
C SER A 57 -9.71 5.65 0.67
N HIS A 58 -8.55 5.01 0.61
CA HIS A 58 -8.16 3.88 1.44
C HIS A 58 -6.64 3.74 1.47
N SER A 59 -6.13 2.96 2.42
CA SER A 59 -4.81 2.35 2.36
C SER A 59 -4.95 0.87 2.02
N ASP A 60 -3.91 0.29 1.45
CA ASP A 60 -3.89 -1.14 1.18
C ASP A 60 -3.52 -1.90 2.46
N PRO A 61 -4.33 -2.88 2.90
CA PRO A 61 -4.05 -3.63 4.12
C PRO A 61 -2.88 -4.61 3.98
N HIS A 62 -2.59 -5.00 2.74
CA HIS A 62 -1.57 -5.99 2.36
C HIS A 62 -0.15 -5.54 2.74
N THR A 63 0.83 -6.39 2.48
CA THR A 63 2.25 -6.05 2.67
C THR A 63 2.73 -5.09 1.59
N LEU A 64 2.43 -5.43 0.34
CA LEU A 64 2.85 -4.68 -0.83
C LEU A 64 1.77 -4.77 -1.92
N THR A 65 1.61 -3.69 -2.67
CA THR A 65 0.79 -3.68 -3.89
C THR A 65 1.66 -3.32 -5.08
N ILE A 66 1.59 -4.13 -6.13
CA ILE A 66 2.20 -3.86 -7.43
C ILE A 66 1.08 -3.54 -8.40
N LEU A 67 1.02 -2.30 -8.85
CA LEU A 67 -0.05 -1.79 -9.69
C LEU A 67 0.45 -1.54 -11.11
N LEU A 68 -0.16 -2.24 -12.06
CA LEU A 68 -0.11 -1.90 -13.48
C LEU A 68 -1.31 -1.02 -13.81
N GLN A 69 -1.09 0.09 -14.48
CA GLN A 69 -2.18 0.96 -14.94
C GLN A 69 -2.09 1.21 -16.45
N SER A 70 -3.22 1.51 -17.08
CA SER A 70 -3.24 1.88 -18.50
C SER A 70 -2.39 3.11 -18.76
N ASP A 71 -1.60 3.08 -19.82
CA ASP A 71 -0.53 4.04 -20.09
C ASP A 71 -1.03 5.46 -20.39
N GLU A 72 -2.28 5.61 -20.83
CA GLU A 72 -2.79 6.88 -21.34
C GLU A 72 -3.68 7.65 -20.36
N VAL A 73 -4.28 6.96 -19.38
CA VAL A 73 -5.32 7.55 -18.53
C VAL A 73 -4.89 7.58 -17.08
N GLY A 74 -4.59 8.78 -16.59
CA GLY A 74 -4.38 9.01 -15.16
C GLY A 74 -5.65 8.73 -14.35
N GLY A 75 -5.52 8.77 -13.03
CA GLY A 75 -6.66 8.57 -12.13
C GLY A 75 -6.27 8.07 -10.75
N LEU A 76 -5.07 7.54 -10.59
CA LEU A 76 -4.53 7.26 -9.26
C LEU A 76 -4.12 8.58 -8.60
N GLN A 77 -4.60 8.81 -7.39
CA GLN A 77 -4.21 9.93 -6.54
C GLN A 77 -3.79 9.44 -5.17
N VAL A 78 -2.77 10.06 -4.61
CA VAL A 78 -2.29 9.80 -3.24
C VAL A 78 -2.47 11.04 -2.38
N LEU A 79 -2.84 10.83 -1.13
CA LEU A 79 -2.90 11.90 -0.13
C LEU A 79 -1.49 12.17 0.38
N ARG A 80 -0.99 13.37 0.15
CA ARG A 80 0.32 13.80 0.61
C ARG A 80 0.24 14.22 2.09
N PRO A 81 0.96 13.54 3.00
CA PRO A 81 0.76 13.76 4.43
C PRO A 81 1.14 15.16 4.92
N ILE A 82 2.08 15.84 4.24
CA ILE A 82 2.61 17.12 4.70
C ILE A 82 1.60 18.28 4.60
N ASP A 83 0.65 18.20 3.69
CA ASP A 83 -0.30 19.28 3.42
C ASP A 83 -1.73 18.78 3.15
N ASN A 84 -1.97 17.48 3.33
CA ASN A 84 -3.26 16.83 3.08
C ASN A 84 -3.82 17.07 1.67
N GLN A 85 -2.94 17.26 0.67
CA GLN A 85 -3.37 17.45 -0.71
C GLN A 85 -3.34 16.14 -1.50
N TRP A 86 -4.33 15.97 -2.38
CA TRP A 86 -4.37 14.88 -3.34
C TRP A 86 -3.44 15.15 -4.52
N VAL A 87 -2.47 14.27 -4.72
CA VAL A 87 -1.49 14.36 -5.80
C VAL A 87 -1.75 13.24 -6.80
N GLY A 88 -1.92 13.59 -8.08
CA GLY A 88 -2.08 12.63 -9.15
C GLY A 88 -0.78 11.90 -9.48
N ILE A 89 -0.87 10.58 -9.65
CA ILE A 89 0.24 9.75 -10.11
C ILE A 89 0.10 9.58 -11.61
N ARG A 90 0.98 10.22 -12.35
CA ARG A 90 0.98 10.14 -13.81
C ARG A 90 1.37 8.73 -14.26
N PRO A 91 0.61 8.09 -15.17
CA PRO A 91 1.03 6.86 -15.79
C PRO A 91 2.36 7.04 -16.53
N VAL A 92 3.21 6.06 -16.41
CA VAL A 92 4.46 5.96 -17.16
C VAL A 92 4.42 4.65 -17.93
N PRO A 93 4.56 4.65 -19.26
CA PRO A 93 4.54 3.44 -20.07
C PRO A 93 5.55 2.39 -19.56
N HIS A 94 5.17 1.13 -19.61
CA HIS A 94 6.02 0.00 -19.20
C HIS A 94 6.56 0.12 -17.77
N SER A 95 5.73 0.61 -16.84
CA SER A 95 6.11 0.75 -15.44
C SER A 95 5.04 0.22 -14.49
N PHE A 96 5.50 -0.13 -13.29
CA PHE A 96 4.63 -0.44 -12.17
C PHE A 96 4.68 0.69 -11.13
N VAL A 97 3.56 0.88 -10.45
CA VAL A 97 3.49 1.67 -9.21
C VAL A 97 3.52 0.69 -8.04
N ILE A 98 4.46 0.88 -7.12
CA ILE A 98 4.60 0.01 -5.95
C ILE A 98 4.17 0.79 -4.71
N ASN A 99 3.20 0.23 -3.97
CA ASN A 99 2.68 0.79 -2.73
C ASN A 99 3.10 -0.04 -1.55
N ILE A 100 3.60 0.62 -0.52
CA ILE A 100 3.74 0.03 0.82
C ILE A 100 2.32 -0.12 1.41
N GLY A 101 2.01 -1.30 1.91
CA GLY A 101 0.75 -1.58 2.59
C GLY A 101 0.86 -1.47 4.11
N ASP A 102 -0.30 -1.54 4.78
CA ASP A 102 -0.44 -1.34 6.23
C ASP A 102 0.32 -2.38 7.05
N THR A 103 0.29 -3.64 6.62
CA THR A 103 1.03 -4.73 7.26
C THR A 103 2.53 -4.47 7.26
N LEU A 104 3.07 -3.97 6.15
CA LEU A 104 4.48 -3.64 6.05
C LEU A 104 4.85 -2.39 6.87
N GLU A 105 3.97 -1.40 6.92
CA GLU A 105 4.15 -0.25 7.81
C GLU A 105 4.26 -0.72 9.27
N ALA A 106 3.36 -1.59 9.72
CA ALA A 106 3.40 -2.13 11.07
C ALA A 106 4.68 -2.94 11.34
N TRP A 107 5.02 -3.85 10.44
CA TRP A 107 6.22 -4.68 10.56
C TRP A 107 7.51 -3.86 10.62
N ARG A 108 7.59 -2.77 9.84
CA ARG A 108 8.73 -1.86 9.84
C ARG A 108 8.66 -0.74 10.89
N ASN A 109 7.78 -0.89 11.88
CA ASN A 109 7.60 0.07 12.98
C ASN A 109 7.38 1.50 12.48
N GLY A 110 6.58 1.67 11.45
CA GLY A 110 6.26 2.97 10.87
C GLY A 110 7.37 3.65 10.06
N ARG A 111 8.55 3.03 9.86
CA ARG A 111 9.64 3.59 9.05
C ARG A 111 9.31 3.65 7.57
N LEU A 112 8.52 2.69 7.09
CA LEU A 112 7.89 2.73 5.77
C LEU A 112 6.43 3.12 5.97
N LYS A 113 5.93 4.03 5.16
CA LYS A 113 4.55 4.52 5.30
C LYS A 113 3.66 3.95 4.20
N SER A 114 2.62 3.27 4.61
CA SER A 114 1.46 3.03 3.77
C SER A 114 0.77 4.36 3.47
N VAL A 115 0.38 4.59 2.24
CA VAL A 115 -0.22 5.86 1.82
C VAL A 115 -1.70 5.71 1.52
N VAL A 116 -2.49 6.67 1.98
CA VAL A 116 -3.90 6.77 1.60
C VAL A 116 -3.97 7.20 0.14
N HIS A 117 -4.73 6.47 -0.65
CA HIS A 117 -4.89 6.73 -2.07
C HIS A 117 -6.33 6.50 -2.53
N ARG A 118 -6.64 6.97 -3.72
CA ARG A 118 -7.96 6.84 -4.35
C ARG A 118 -7.84 6.75 -5.86
N ALA A 119 -8.91 6.32 -6.54
CA ALA A 119 -9.01 6.39 -7.98
C ALA A 119 -10.13 7.36 -8.39
N VAL A 120 -9.79 8.31 -9.26
CA VAL A 120 -10.77 9.19 -9.90
C VAL A 120 -11.12 8.66 -11.28
N VAL A 121 -12.32 8.95 -11.73
CA VAL A 121 -12.80 8.62 -13.07
C VAL A 121 -12.47 9.73 -14.05
N ASN A 122 -12.47 9.40 -15.34
CA ASN A 122 -12.23 10.35 -16.43
C ASN A 122 -13.50 10.58 -17.23
N LYS A 123 -13.67 11.78 -17.76
CA LYS A 123 -14.84 12.15 -18.56
C LYS A 123 -14.87 11.48 -19.92
N GLU A 124 -13.72 11.36 -20.56
CA GLU A 124 -13.61 11.01 -21.98
C GLU A 124 -13.13 9.58 -22.22
N LYS A 125 -12.27 9.08 -21.33
CA LYS A 125 -11.63 7.77 -21.48
C LYS A 125 -11.90 6.86 -20.28
N SER A 126 -12.09 5.58 -20.54
CA SER A 126 -12.07 4.56 -19.47
C SER A 126 -10.65 4.25 -19.04
N ARG A 127 -10.47 3.94 -17.76
CA ARG A 127 -9.19 3.52 -17.19
C ARG A 127 -9.25 2.05 -16.81
N LEU A 128 -8.19 1.32 -17.08
CA LEU A 128 -7.97 -0.05 -16.63
C LEU A 128 -6.76 -0.09 -15.69
N SER A 129 -6.82 -0.89 -14.65
CA SER A 129 -5.67 -1.20 -13.81
C SER A 129 -5.72 -2.63 -13.29
N ALA A 130 -4.56 -3.22 -13.09
CA ALA A 130 -4.40 -4.52 -12.45
C ALA A 130 -3.49 -4.35 -11.22
N ALA A 131 -3.99 -4.73 -10.07
CA ALA A 131 -3.26 -4.67 -8.80
C ALA A 131 -2.96 -6.09 -8.34
N TYR A 132 -1.69 -6.38 -8.11
CA TYR A 132 -1.22 -7.59 -7.45
C TYR A 132 -0.94 -7.25 -5.99
N PHE A 133 -1.61 -7.95 -5.08
CA PHE A 133 -1.48 -7.77 -3.65
C PHE A 133 -0.67 -8.92 -3.07
N LEU A 134 0.39 -8.59 -2.40
CA LEU A 134 1.22 -9.52 -1.64
C LEU A 134 0.81 -9.45 -0.18
N SER A 135 0.39 -10.58 0.39
CA SER A 135 -0.05 -10.70 1.78
C SER A 135 0.65 -11.85 2.46
N PRO A 136 0.90 -11.78 3.77
CA PRO A 136 1.36 -12.94 4.51
C PRO A 136 0.22 -13.96 4.67
N SER A 137 0.56 -15.19 5.03
CA SER A 137 -0.41 -16.20 5.44
C SER A 137 -1.19 -15.74 6.68
N SER A 138 -2.41 -16.23 6.84
CA SER A 138 -3.32 -15.85 7.93
C SER A 138 -2.75 -16.01 9.34
N GLN A 139 -1.83 -16.97 9.52
CA GLN A 139 -1.20 -17.29 10.81
C GLN A 139 0.07 -16.49 11.08
N VAL A 140 0.59 -15.79 10.08
CA VAL A 140 1.84 -15.02 10.25
C VAL A 140 1.62 -13.88 11.23
N MET A 141 2.50 -13.83 12.24
CA MET A 141 2.55 -12.75 13.23
C MET A 141 3.28 -11.53 12.63
N ILE A 142 2.59 -10.42 12.61
CA ILE A 142 3.12 -9.12 12.20
C ILE A 142 3.59 -8.42 13.47
N GLU A 143 4.90 -8.38 13.64
CA GLU A 143 5.55 -7.75 14.78
C GLU A 143 6.85 -7.08 14.33
N SER A 144 7.07 -5.86 14.82
CA SER A 144 8.30 -5.13 14.50
C SER A 144 9.53 -5.85 15.09
N PRO A 145 10.57 -6.13 14.28
CA PRO A 145 11.81 -6.72 14.76
C PRO A 145 12.45 -5.87 15.87
N PRO A 146 13.05 -6.49 16.91
CA PRO A 146 13.65 -5.77 18.03
C PRO A 146 14.70 -4.74 17.59
N GLN A 147 15.41 -5.01 16.50
CA GLN A 147 16.43 -4.10 15.93
C GLN A 147 15.87 -2.75 15.46
N LEU A 148 14.57 -2.69 15.20
CA LEU A 148 13.87 -1.48 14.79
C LEU A 148 13.27 -0.70 15.95
N ILE A 149 13.34 -1.25 17.17
CA ILE A 149 12.71 -0.70 18.36
C ILE A 149 13.79 -0.15 19.29
N GLN A 150 13.66 1.11 19.68
CA GLN A 150 14.53 1.77 20.66
C GLN A 150 13.64 2.39 21.76
N PRO A 151 13.52 1.74 22.93
CA PRO A 151 12.50 2.07 23.94
C PRO A 151 12.50 3.50 24.49
N ARG A 152 13.61 4.23 24.36
CA ARG A 152 13.80 5.58 24.91
C ARG A 152 13.98 6.67 23.83
N SER A 153 13.58 6.38 22.59
CA SER A 153 13.73 7.31 21.47
C SER A 153 12.43 7.43 20.68
N SER A 154 12.45 8.28 19.64
CA SER A 154 11.40 8.36 18.62
C SER A 154 11.09 7.03 17.90
N ASN A 155 11.90 5.99 18.13
CA ASN A 155 11.73 4.66 17.58
C ASN A 155 11.12 3.66 18.60
N ALA A 156 10.32 4.10 19.57
CA ALA A 156 9.56 3.21 20.44
C ALA A 156 8.63 2.30 19.60
N LYS A 157 8.25 1.15 20.16
CA LYS A 157 7.32 0.23 19.50
C LYS A 157 5.98 0.94 19.23
N MET A 158 5.59 1.05 17.97
CA MET A 158 4.39 1.78 17.54
C MET A 158 3.15 0.90 17.52
N TYR A 159 3.28 -0.37 17.13
CA TYR A 159 2.16 -1.27 16.89
C TYR A 159 2.19 -2.47 17.82
N LYS A 160 1.00 -2.89 18.31
CA LYS A 160 0.81 -4.17 18.96
C LYS A 160 0.99 -5.29 17.95
N PRO A 161 1.55 -6.45 18.31
CA PRO A 161 1.57 -7.61 17.43
C PRO A 161 0.16 -8.06 17.05
N PHE A 162 0.00 -8.53 15.83
CA PHE A 162 -1.26 -9.12 15.35
C PHE A 162 -0.95 -10.14 14.25
N THR A 163 -1.85 -11.11 14.07
CA THR A 163 -1.78 -11.99 12.90
C THR A 163 -2.47 -11.36 11.69
N TRP A 164 -2.05 -11.75 10.49
CA TRP A 164 -2.74 -11.31 9.27
C TRP A 164 -4.24 -11.69 9.29
N GLY A 165 -4.57 -12.87 9.83
CA GLY A 165 -5.96 -13.32 9.96
C GLY A 165 -6.79 -12.45 10.90
N GLU A 166 -6.22 -11.98 12.03
CA GLU A 166 -6.89 -11.04 12.95
C GLU A 166 -7.12 -9.70 12.26
N PHE A 167 -6.11 -9.17 11.56
CA PHE A 167 -6.23 -7.94 10.81
C PHE A 167 -7.30 -8.02 9.71
N GLY A 168 -7.34 -9.14 8.98
CA GLY A 168 -8.38 -9.41 7.98
C GLY A 168 -9.80 -9.42 8.55
N LYS A 169 -10.00 -10.05 9.72
CA LYS A 169 -11.28 -10.02 10.43
C LYS A 169 -11.68 -8.61 10.84
N GLU A 170 -10.72 -7.83 11.33
CA GLU A 170 -10.93 -6.43 11.70
C GLU A 170 -11.37 -5.59 10.47
N LEU A 171 -10.72 -5.75 9.33
CA LEU A 171 -11.11 -5.09 8.07
C LEU A 171 -12.54 -5.44 7.66
N LEU A 172 -12.93 -6.72 7.73
CA LEU A 172 -14.26 -7.17 7.37
C LEU A 172 -15.35 -6.68 8.34
N SER A 173 -15.00 -6.41 9.59
CA SER A 173 -15.93 -5.89 10.60
C SER A 173 -16.31 -4.42 10.38
N GLN A 174 -15.52 -3.68 9.62
CA GLN A 174 -15.74 -2.26 9.36
C GLN A 174 -16.78 -2.07 8.26
N LYS A 175 -17.85 -1.35 8.55
CA LYS A 175 -18.94 -1.08 7.58
C LYS A 175 -18.50 -0.20 6.40
N ARG A 176 -17.48 0.63 6.58
CA ARG A 176 -16.84 1.45 5.55
C ARG A 176 -15.38 1.65 5.93
N VAL A 177 -14.48 1.24 5.07
CA VAL A 177 -13.06 1.54 5.22
C VAL A 177 -12.81 2.87 4.48
N SER A 178 -12.75 3.95 5.23
CA SER A 178 -12.13 5.18 4.78
C SER A 178 -10.84 5.36 5.57
N GLU A 179 -9.72 5.50 4.87
CA GLU A 179 -8.41 5.70 5.49
C GLU A 179 -7.83 4.45 6.20
N LYS A 180 -6.82 4.64 7.03
CA LYS A 180 -6.07 3.59 7.77
C LYS A 180 -6.74 3.13 9.06
N THR A 181 -8.05 3.18 9.15
CA THR A 181 -8.76 2.99 10.43
C THR A 181 -8.49 1.64 11.08
N ALA A 182 -8.30 0.57 10.31
CA ALA A 182 -7.99 -0.76 10.84
C ALA A 182 -6.61 -0.80 11.49
N LEU A 183 -5.57 -0.29 10.81
CA LEU A 183 -4.21 -0.28 11.34
C LEU A 183 -4.09 0.56 12.62
N TYR A 184 -4.81 1.68 12.71
CA TYR A 184 -4.76 2.56 13.89
C TYR A 184 -5.23 1.88 15.18
N ARG A 185 -6.05 0.83 15.12
CA ARG A 185 -6.46 0.05 16.30
C ARG A 185 -5.31 -0.74 16.94
N TYR A 186 -4.26 -0.97 16.19
CA TYR A 186 -3.05 -1.65 16.67
C TYR A 186 -1.98 -0.69 17.18
N LEU A 187 -2.19 0.63 17.11
CA LEU A 187 -1.26 1.59 17.72
C LEU A 187 -1.18 1.39 19.24
N ILE A 188 0.04 1.42 19.78
CA ILE A 188 0.28 1.31 21.22
C ILE A 188 -0.09 2.60 21.94
N SER A 189 0.12 3.74 21.28
CA SER A 189 -0.27 5.06 21.79
C SER A 189 -0.97 5.85 20.70
N PRO A 190 -2.20 6.36 20.97
CA PRO A 190 -2.93 7.19 20.01
C PRO A 190 -2.34 8.61 19.85
N TYR A 191 -1.35 9.00 20.64
CA TYR A 191 -0.80 10.36 20.68
C TYR A 191 0.40 10.59 19.75
N THR A 192 0.76 9.64 18.89
CA THR A 192 1.93 9.77 18.02
C THR A 192 1.57 10.14 16.56
N ILE A 193 0.34 10.58 16.33
CA ILE A 193 -0.08 11.10 15.02
C ILE A 193 -0.12 12.63 15.12
N GLN A 194 1.00 13.27 14.86
CA GLN A 194 1.08 14.68 14.47
C GLN A 194 1.52 14.76 13.00
#